data_12766468a165fce60afa90d17af0a6ad
#
_entry.id   12766468a165fce60afa90d17af0a6ad
#
_cell.length_a   1.000
_cell.length_b   1.000
_cell.length_c   1.000
_cell.angle_alpha   90.00
_cell.angle_beta   90.00
_cell.angle_gamma   90.00
#
_symmetry.space_group_name_H-M   'P 1'
#
loop_
_entity.id
_entity.type
_entity.pdbx_description
1 polymer ?
#
loop_
_entity_poly.entity_id
_entity_poly.type
_entity_poly.pdbx_seq_one_letter_code
_entity_poly.pdbx_strand_id
1 'polypeptide(L)'
;YKRQIRKCNAAYKPVITATQMLDSMIRNPRPTRAEVTDVANAIYDGTDVVMLSGETANGKYPLEALKMMAKIAETTEKDLLGSAVASKLHSKRSISSAVCNATVQTAENLGAKAIVCPTISGFTARLTSKLKPNAEVIGCSPYPNVLRKMQIYWGVRPLKTAPETSTDKIIEHALEVTENAGYITEGDTVIISAGIATTSAPTAKRGLTNTMRVVTL
;
A
#
# COMPACT_ATOMS: atom_id res chain seq x y z
N TYR A 1 21.14 -1.07 -4.73
CA TYR A 1 19.71 -0.74 -4.67
C TYR A 1 19.11 -1.03 -3.27
N LYS A 2 19.49 -2.06 -2.55
CA LYS A 2 19.00 -2.40 -1.19
C LYS A 2 19.06 -1.22 -0.21
N ARG A 3 20.18 -0.45 -0.20
CA ARG A 3 20.32 0.75 0.62
C ARG A 3 19.36 1.87 0.20
N GLN A 4 19.07 1.99 -1.09
CA GLN A 4 18.12 2.99 -1.61
C GLN A 4 16.69 2.64 -1.21
N ILE A 5 16.27 1.38 -1.36
CA ILE A 5 14.96 0.90 -0.92
C ILE A 5 14.74 1.21 0.57
N ARG A 6 15.72 0.86 1.44
CA ARG A 6 15.64 1.14 2.88
C ARG A 6 15.50 2.64 3.20
N LYS A 7 16.25 3.50 2.50
CA LYS A 7 16.16 4.96 2.66
C LYS A 7 14.81 5.52 2.20
N CYS A 8 14.28 5.02 1.07
CA CYS A 8 12.95 5.41 0.58
C CYS A 8 11.86 4.98 1.58
N ASN A 9 11.93 3.75 2.08
CA ASN A 9 10.98 3.24 3.06
C ASN A 9 11.01 4.05 4.37
N ALA A 10 12.20 4.34 4.91
CA ALA A 10 12.36 5.18 6.09
C ALA A 10 11.85 6.63 5.90
N ALA A 11 11.87 7.11 4.66
CA ALA A 11 11.34 8.43 4.28
C ALA A 11 9.86 8.38 3.84
N TYR A 12 9.20 7.22 3.90
CA TYR A 12 7.84 6.97 3.41
C TYR A 12 7.65 7.38 1.93
N LYS A 13 8.70 7.26 1.11
CA LYS A 13 8.62 7.50 -0.33
C LYS A 13 8.40 6.18 -1.06
N PRO A 14 7.50 6.13 -2.07
CA PRO A 14 7.38 4.96 -2.92
C PRO A 14 8.70 4.74 -3.68
N VAL A 15 9.03 3.48 -3.92
CA VAL A 15 10.23 3.07 -4.66
C VAL A 15 9.84 2.02 -5.71
N ILE A 16 10.31 2.25 -6.93
CA ILE A 16 10.13 1.36 -8.07
C ILE A 16 11.49 0.74 -8.38
N THR A 17 11.58 -0.59 -8.29
CA THR A 17 12.77 -1.33 -8.76
C THR A 17 12.57 -1.67 -10.23
N ALA A 18 13.49 -1.21 -11.07
CA ALA A 18 13.34 -1.20 -12.51
C ALA A 18 14.61 -1.66 -13.21
N THR A 19 14.47 -2.00 -14.49
CA THR A 19 15.49 -2.40 -15.46
C THR A 19 16.12 -3.76 -15.21
N GLN A 20 16.21 -4.55 -16.29
CA GLN A 20 16.85 -5.87 -16.31
C GLN A 20 16.29 -6.86 -15.28
N MET A 21 15.00 -6.74 -14.95
CA MET A 21 14.36 -7.60 -13.96
C MET A 21 14.16 -9.02 -14.50
N LEU A 22 13.66 -9.14 -15.73
CA LEU A 22 13.48 -10.40 -16.47
C LEU A 22 14.01 -10.26 -17.90
N ASP A 23 15.19 -9.65 -18.07
CA ASP A 23 15.78 -9.25 -19.38
C ASP A 23 15.85 -10.40 -20.38
N SER A 24 16.17 -11.61 -19.93
CA SER A 24 16.21 -12.79 -20.81
C SER A 24 14.87 -13.08 -21.47
N MET A 25 13.76 -12.65 -20.85
CA MET A 25 12.40 -12.85 -21.39
C MET A 25 12.07 -11.92 -22.57
N ILE A 26 12.93 -10.99 -22.92
CA ILE A 26 12.86 -10.29 -24.21
C ILE A 26 12.93 -11.31 -25.37
N ARG A 27 13.70 -12.39 -25.20
CA ARG A 27 14.00 -13.39 -26.25
C ARG A 27 13.53 -14.79 -25.90
N ASN A 28 13.34 -15.12 -24.63
CA ASN A 28 12.99 -16.46 -24.13
C ASN A 28 11.65 -16.45 -23.38
N PRO A 29 10.86 -17.54 -23.44
CA PRO A 29 9.57 -17.60 -22.77
C PRO A 29 9.67 -17.83 -21.25
N ARG A 30 10.89 -18.03 -20.71
CA ARG A 30 11.16 -18.27 -19.30
C ARG A 30 12.39 -17.46 -18.86
N PRO A 31 12.40 -16.93 -17.62
CA PRO A 31 13.54 -16.20 -17.07
C PRO A 31 14.62 -17.18 -16.60
N THR A 32 15.81 -16.64 -16.38
CA THR A 32 16.89 -17.33 -15.68
C THR A 32 16.59 -17.42 -14.18
N ARG A 33 17.26 -18.35 -13.48
CA ARG A 33 17.15 -18.47 -12.02
C ARG A 33 17.63 -17.21 -11.29
N ALA A 34 18.66 -16.54 -11.80
CA ALA A 34 19.17 -15.29 -11.24
C ALA A 34 18.11 -14.18 -11.29
N GLU A 35 17.46 -13.99 -12.43
CA GLU A 35 16.39 -12.99 -12.59
C GLU A 35 15.21 -13.23 -11.66
N VAL A 36 14.75 -14.47 -11.51
CA VAL A 36 13.70 -14.82 -10.53
C VAL A 36 14.12 -14.42 -9.11
N THR A 37 15.38 -14.72 -8.76
CA THR A 37 15.92 -14.37 -7.44
C THR A 37 16.05 -12.84 -7.26
N ASP A 38 16.41 -12.10 -8.30
CA ASP A 38 16.55 -10.65 -8.24
C ASP A 38 15.20 -9.96 -8.03
N VAL A 39 14.15 -10.40 -8.73
CA VAL A 39 12.79 -9.91 -8.49
C VAL A 39 12.33 -10.22 -7.07
N ALA A 40 12.49 -11.46 -6.61
CA ALA A 40 12.14 -11.87 -5.25
C ALA A 40 12.89 -11.05 -4.20
N ASN A 41 14.21 -10.86 -4.36
CA ASN A 41 15.01 -10.03 -3.46
C ASN A 41 14.56 -8.57 -3.41
N ALA A 42 14.16 -7.97 -4.53
CA ALA A 42 13.64 -6.60 -4.53
C ALA A 42 12.36 -6.49 -3.67
N ILE A 43 11.51 -7.51 -3.72
CA ILE A 43 10.28 -7.59 -2.92
C ILE A 43 10.61 -7.80 -1.43
N TYR A 44 11.52 -8.73 -1.09
CA TYR A 44 12.00 -8.93 0.28
C TYR A 44 12.67 -7.67 0.86
N ASP A 45 13.38 -6.89 0.04
CA ASP A 45 13.99 -5.62 0.47
C ASP A 45 12.94 -4.52 0.69
N GLY A 46 11.68 -4.74 0.30
CA GLY A 46 10.54 -3.86 0.56
C GLY A 46 10.28 -2.82 -0.52
N THR A 47 10.58 -3.12 -1.79
CA THR A 47 10.13 -2.26 -2.91
C THR A 47 8.60 -2.16 -2.94
N ASP A 48 8.06 -1.05 -3.44
CA ASP A 48 6.62 -0.91 -3.63
C ASP A 48 6.17 -1.47 -4.98
N VAL A 49 7.01 -1.32 -5.99
CA VAL A 49 6.72 -1.70 -7.37
C VAL A 49 7.95 -2.34 -7.99
N VAL A 50 7.75 -3.37 -8.78
CA VAL A 50 8.72 -3.90 -9.75
C VAL A 50 8.26 -3.55 -11.16
N MET A 51 9.20 -3.21 -12.05
CA MET A 51 8.88 -2.69 -13.38
C MET A 51 9.55 -3.53 -14.47
N LEU A 52 8.78 -3.89 -15.49
CA LEU A 52 9.27 -4.39 -16.76
C LEU A 52 9.51 -3.24 -17.73
N SER A 53 10.49 -3.35 -18.60
CA SER A 53 10.89 -2.36 -19.61
C SER A 53 10.85 -2.99 -21.00
N GLY A 54 12.01 -3.38 -21.53
CA GLY A 54 12.15 -4.02 -22.84
C GLY A 54 11.36 -5.34 -22.95
N GLU A 55 11.19 -6.05 -21.84
CA GLU A 55 10.47 -7.31 -21.76
C GLU A 55 9.03 -7.19 -22.26
N THR A 56 8.37 -6.04 -21.99
CA THR A 56 7.00 -5.75 -22.41
C THR A 56 6.89 -4.76 -23.56
N ALA A 57 7.90 -3.88 -23.75
CA ALA A 57 7.85 -2.83 -24.76
C ALA A 57 8.14 -3.36 -26.17
N ASN A 58 9.10 -4.29 -26.34
CA ASN A 58 9.52 -4.86 -27.62
C ASN A 58 9.99 -6.32 -27.54
N GLY A 59 9.75 -6.99 -26.42
CA GLY A 59 10.06 -8.40 -26.23
C GLY A 59 9.15 -9.31 -27.04
N LYS A 60 9.62 -10.54 -27.29
CA LYS A 60 8.84 -11.58 -27.95
C LYS A 60 7.75 -12.21 -27.06
N TYR A 61 7.90 -12.09 -25.74
CA TYR A 61 7.07 -12.75 -24.73
C TYR A 61 6.51 -11.78 -23.67
N PRO A 62 5.83 -10.69 -24.08
CA PRO A 62 5.44 -9.62 -23.14
C PRO A 62 4.43 -10.10 -22.10
N LEU A 63 3.48 -10.94 -22.50
CA LEU A 63 2.45 -11.45 -21.58
C LEU A 63 3.02 -12.45 -20.58
N GLU A 64 3.90 -13.33 -21.05
CA GLU A 64 4.60 -14.32 -20.23
C GLU A 64 5.51 -13.63 -19.20
N ALA A 65 6.21 -12.57 -19.60
CA ALA A 65 7.04 -11.76 -18.70
C ALA A 65 6.21 -11.12 -17.60
N LEU A 66 5.07 -10.52 -17.93
CA LEU A 66 4.16 -9.94 -16.95
C LEU A 66 3.60 -11.00 -15.99
N LYS A 67 3.12 -12.13 -16.52
CA LYS A 67 2.61 -13.24 -15.69
C LYS A 67 3.68 -13.82 -14.78
N MET A 68 4.92 -13.94 -15.27
CA MET A 68 6.04 -14.45 -14.48
C MET A 68 6.39 -13.49 -13.36
N MET A 69 6.47 -12.19 -13.63
CA MET A 69 6.73 -11.17 -12.60
C MET A 69 5.65 -11.17 -11.52
N ALA A 70 4.37 -11.22 -11.92
CA ALA A 70 3.26 -11.31 -10.97
C ALA A 70 3.35 -12.59 -10.11
N LYS A 71 3.63 -13.74 -10.72
CA LYS A 71 3.79 -15.00 -9.99
C LYS A 71 4.94 -14.96 -8.98
N ILE A 72 6.08 -14.38 -9.35
CA ILE A 72 7.21 -14.22 -8.41
C ILE A 72 6.80 -13.32 -7.26
N ALA A 73 6.13 -12.19 -7.55
CA ALA A 73 5.67 -11.25 -6.52
C ALA A 73 4.70 -11.92 -5.54
N GLU A 74 3.65 -12.54 -6.04
CA GLU A 74 2.63 -13.22 -5.22
C GLU A 74 3.24 -14.36 -4.36
N THR A 75 4.19 -15.11 -4.92
CA THR A 75 4.86 -16.20 -4.17
C THR A 75 5.72 -15.63 -3.04
N THR A 76 6.50 -14.60 -3.35
CA THR A 76 7.41 -13.96 -2.37
C THR A 76 6.63 -13.25 -1.26
N GLU A 77 5.51 -12.60 -1.59
CA GLU A 77 4.68 -11.89 -0.62
C GLU A 77 4.00 -12.83 0.37
N LYS A 78 3.63 -14.05 -0.03
CA LYS A 78 3.11 -15.07 0.91
C LYS A 78 4.08 -15.39 2.03
N ASP A 79 5.37 -15.46 1.72
CA ASP A 79 6.41 -15.70 2.72
C ASP A 79 6.62 -14.49 3.63
N LEU A 80 6.47 -13.27 3.08
CA LEU A 80 6.62 -12.01 3.82
C LEU A 80 5.50 -11.77 4.82
N LEU A 81 4.25 -12.01 4.42
CA LEU A 81 3.06 -11.79 5.25
C LEU A 81 3.02 -12.73 6.48
N GLY A 82 3.75 -13.84 6.46
CA GLY A 82 3.94 -14.74 7.62
C GLY A 82 5.09 -14.38 8.54
N SER A 83 5.95 -13.44 8.16
CA SER A 83 7.16 -13.09 8.90
C SER A 83 7.05 -11.70 9.53
N ALA A 84 7.40 -11.59 10.83
CA ALA A 84 7.44 -10.33 11.60
C ALA A 84 8.47 -9.30 11.09
N VAL A 85 8.79 -9.31 9.78
CA VAL A 85 9.78 -8.42 9.14
C VAL A 85 9.26 -6.98 9.01
N ALA A 86 7.93 -6.81 8.99
CA ALA A 86 7.29 -5.50 8.85
C ALA A 86 7.59 -4.52 10.01
N SER A 87 7.92 -5.02 11.20
CA SER A 87 8.01 -4.21 12.43
C SER A 87 9.30 -3.37 12.60
N LYS A 88 10.28 -3.45 11.70
CA LYS A 88 11.62 -2.84 11.89
C LYS A 88 11.86 -1.54 11.12
N LEU A 89 10.84 -0.90 10.58
CA LEU A 89 11.02 0.43 9.97
C LEU A 89 11.25 1.47 11.06
N HIS A 90 12.50 1.89 11.22
CA HIS A 90 12.86 3.07 12.03
C HIS A 90 12.34 4.32 11.28
N SER A 91 11.08 4.66 11.51
CA SER A 91 10.44 5.81 10.89
C SER A 91 10.75 7.10 11.65
N LYS A 92 10.67 8.24 10.95
CA LYS A 92 10.69 9.54 11.60
C LYS A 92 9.61 9.61 12.67
N ARG A 93 9.97 10.00 13.90
CA ARG A 93 9.01 10.21 14.99
C ARG A 93 8.04 11.34 14.61
N SER A 94 6.80 10.99 14.33
CA SER A 94 5.71 11.94 14.05
C SER A 94 4.38 11.36 14.54
N ILE A 95 3.41 12.21 14.79
CA ILE A 95 2.05 11.79 15.17
C ILE A 95 1.51 10.80 14.14
N SER A 96 1.61 11.15 12.85
CA SER A 96 1.09 10.29 11.78
C SER A 96 1.78 8.92 11.71
N SER A 97 3.10 8.86 11.92
CA SER A 97 3.79 7.56 11.94
C SER A 97 3.40 6.73 13.16
N ALA A 98 3.22 7.36 14.32
CA ALA A 98 2.77 6.68 15.53
C ALA A 98 1.35 6.11 15.37
N VAL A 99 0.42 6.91 14.84
CA VAL A 99 -0.95 6.47 14.58
C VAL A 99 -1.00 5.36 13.54
N CYS A 100 -0.28 5.47 12.42
CA CYS A 100 -0.25 4.40 11.42
C CYS A 100 0.37 3.10 11.96
N ASN A 101 1.43 3.17 12.79
CA ASN A 101 1.99 1.98 13.44
C ASN A 101 0.96 1.33 14.39
N ALA A 102 0.27 2.13 15.22
CA ALA A 102 -0.79 1.65 16.08
C ALA A 102 -1.94 1.01 15.27
N THR A 103 -2.32 1.65 14.15
CA THR A 103 -3.35 1.13 13.22
C THR A 103 -2.99 -0.26 12.71
N VAL A 104 -1.78 -0.45 12.19
CA VAL A 104 -1.34 -1.74 11.66
C VAL A 104 -1.26 -2.78 12.77
N GLN A 105 -0.67 -2.44 13.91
CA GLN A 105 -0.59 -3.36 15.05
C GLN A 105 -1.97 -3.77 15.58
N THR A 106 -2.92 -2.83 15.64
CA THR A 106 -4.30 -3.12 16.03
C THR A 106 -4.99 -4.03 15.01
N ALA A 107 -4.77 -3.77 13.70
CA ALA A 107 -5.31 -4.62 12.64
C ALA A 107 -4.79 -6.06 12.75
N GLU A 108 -3.50 -6.25 13.00
CA GLU A 108 -2.89 -7.57 13.19
C GLU A 108 -3.43 -8.27 14.44
N ASN A 109 -3.50 -7.58 15.58
CA ASN A 109 -3.97 -8.13 16.84
C ASN A 109 -5.44 -8.59 16.79
N LEU A 110 -6.27 -7.89 16.01
CA LEU A 110 -7.70 -8.19 15.86
C LEU A 110 -8.01 -9.06 14.64
N GLY A 111 -7.03 -9.40 13.82
CA GLY A 111 -7.27 -10.08 12.54
C GLY A 111 -8.19 -9.27 11.62
N ALA A 112 -8.05 -7.94 11.64
CA ALA A 112 -8.92 -7.05 10.88
C ALA A 112 -8.85 -7.34 9.38
N LYS A 113 -10.01 -7.30 8.71
CA LYS A 113 -10.15 -7.57 7.28
C LYS A 113 -9.49 -6.50 6.44
N ALA A 114 -9.67 -5.24 6.81
CA ALA A 114 -9.16 -4.10 6.07
C ALA A 114 -8.75 -2.93 6.99
N ILE A 115 -7.83 -2.10 6.47
CA ILE A 115 -7.51 -0.78 7.00
C ILE A 115 -8.01 0.25 5.99
N VAL A 116 -9.09 0.94 6.33
CA VAL A 116 -9.69 1.98 5.47
C VAL A 116 -9.06 3.33 5.77
N CYS A 117 -8.52 3.97 4.74
CA CYS A 117 -7.76 5.22 4.82
C CYS A 117 -8.44 6.34 4.00
N PRO A 118 -9.44 7.05 4.55
CA PRO A 118 -9.94 8.28 3.94
C PRO A 118 -8.82 9.31 3.83
N THR A 119 -8.58 9.85 2.63
CA THR A 119 -7.42 10.72 2.41
C THR A 119 -7.62 11.72 1.26
N ILE A 120 -7.18 12.94 1.46
CA ILE A 120 -7.19 14.00 0.44
C ILE A 120 -5.97 13.93 -0.48
N SER A 121 -4.84 13.40 0.00
CA SER A 121 -3.54 13.43 -0.72
C SER A 121 -2.91 12.06 -0.94
N GLY A 122 -3.54 11.00 -0.42
CA GLY A 122 -2.98 9.65 -0.37
C GLY A 122 -1.95 9.45 0.74
N PHE A 123 -1.77 10.44 1.64
CA PHE A 123 -0.72 10.42 2.66
C PHE A 123 -0.90 9.28 3.66
N THR A 124 -2.09 9.13 4.25
CA THR A 124 -2.41 8.08 5.23
C THR A 124 -2.21 6.70 4.62
N ALA A 125 -2.83 6.44 3.46
CA ALA A 125 -2.69 5.17 2.75
C ALA A 125 -1.21 4.83 2.44
N ARG A 126 -0.41 5.83 2.05
CA ARG A 126 1.02 5.66 1.81
C ARG A 126 1.79 5.26 3.06
N LEU A 127 1.53 5.93 4.20
CA LEU A 127 2.21 5.60 5.46
C LEU A 127 1.85 4.19 5.92
N THR A 128 0.57 3.85 5.89
CA THR A 128 0.06 2.52 6.24
C THR A 128 0.65 1.43 5.35
N SER A 129 0.64 1.64 4.02
CA SER A 129 1.24 0.74 3.04
C SER A 129 2.72 0.42 3.31
N LYS A 130 3.50 1.41 3.77
CA LYS A 130 4.92 1.21 4.09
C LYS A 130 5.18 0.29 5.28
N LEU A 131 4.20 0.05 6.09
CA LEU A 131 4.27 -0.89 7.21
C LEU A 131 3.93 -2.33 6.79
N LYS A 132 3.54 -2.53 5.51
CA LYS A 132 3.26 -3.85 4.93
C LYS A 132 2.27 -4.69 5.78
N PRO A 133 1.09 -4.16 6.12
CA PRO A 133 0.11 -4.90 6.92
C PRO A 133 -0.41 -6.14 6.19
N ASN A 134 -0.85 -7.15 6.96
CA ASN A 134 -1.57 -8.31 6.41
C ASN A 134 -2.99 -7.94 5.95
N ALA A 135 -3.62 -6.96 6.61
CA ALA A 135 -4.94 -6.46 6.24
C ALA A 135 -4.89 -5.67 4.92
N GLU A 136 -5.94 -5.75 4.11
CA GLU A 136 -6.09 -4.95 2.89
C GLU A 136 -6.09 -3.45 3.21
N VAL A 137 -5.28 -2.67 2.50
CA VAL A 137 -5.24 -1.21 2.67
C VAL A 137 -6.12 -0.54 1.62
N ILE A 138 -7.22 0.04 2.05
CA ILE A 138 -8.18 0.71 1.16
C ILE A 138 -7.99 2.22 1.26
N GLY A 139 -7.52 2.83 0.18
CA GLY A 139 -7.32 4.29 0.10
C GLY A 139 -8.53 4.98 -0.51
N CYS A 140 -9.33 5.70 0.29
CA CYS A 140 -10.55 6.36 -0.17
C CYS A 140 -10.31 7.84 -0.43
N SER A 141 -10.61 8.33 -1.64
CA SER A 141 -10.43 9.74 -1.99
C SER A 141 -11.44 10.21 -3.05
N PRO A 142 -11.93 11.47 -2.95
CA PRO A 142 -12.78 12.05 -4.00
C PRO A 142 -11.98 12.50 -5.23
N TYR A 143 -10.64 12.55 -5.16
CA TYR A 143 -9.80 13.15 -6.21
C TYR A 143 -9.19 12.09 -7.14
N PRO A 144 -9.53 12.09 -8.46
CA PRO A 144 -9.02 11.09 -9.41
C PRO A 144 -7.49 11.05 -9.54
N ASN A 145 -6.82 12.19 -9.42
CA ASN A 145 -5.35 12.26 -9.44
C ASN A 145 -4.71 11.56 -8.24
N VAL A 146 -5.37 11.62 -7.06
CA VAL A 146 -4.93 10.92 -5.84
C VAL A 146 -5.14 9.42 -5.98
N LEU A 147 -6.28 9.00 -6.54
CA LEU A 147 -6.55 7.59 -6.80
C LEU A 147 -5.48 6.98 -7.72
N ARG A 148 -5.16 7.66 -8.85
CA ARG A 148 -4.08 7.21 -9.74
C ARG A 148 -2.73 7.14 -9.05
N LYS A 149 -2.40 8.12 -8.19
CA LYS A 149 -1.17 8.13 -7.40
C LYS A 149 -1.09 6.97 -6.41
N MET A 150 -2.19 6.59 -5.80
CA MET A 150 -2.22 5.50 -4.82
C MET A 150 -2.01 4.12 -5.46
N GLN A 151 -2.20 3.97 -6.77
CA GLN A 151 -1.95 2.72 -7.50
C GLN A 151 -0.48 2.24 -7.42
N ILE A 152 0.46 3.15 -7.17
CA ILE A 152 1.89 2.79 -7.02
C ILE A 152 2.30 2.52 -5.56
N TYR A 153 1.38 2.57 -4.61
CA TYR A 153 1.65 2.22 -3.22
C TYR A 153 1.39 0.73 -3.01
N TRP A 154 2.33 0.06 -2.38
CA TRP A 154 2.22 -1.38 -2.13
C TRP A 154 0.92 -1.73 -1.40
N GLY A 155 0.17 -2.70 -1.92
CA GLY A 155 -1.03 -3.25 -1.27
C GLY A 155 -2.19 -2.27 -1.11
N VAL A 156 -2.16 -1.07 -1.73
CA VAL A 156 -3.26 -0.11 -1.63
C VAL A 156 -4.28 -0.33 -2.73
N ARG A 157 -5.55 -0.44 -2.35
CA ARG A 157 -6.71 -0.45 -3.24
C ARG A 157 -7.38 0.92 -3.22
N PRO A 158 -7.22 1.75 -4.27
CA PRO A 158 -7.83 3.08 -4.29
C PRO A 158 -9.31 3.00 -4.67
N LEU A 159 -10.16 3.61 -3.86
CA LEU A 159 -11.60 3.73 -4.11
C LEU A 159 -12.03 5.19 -4.15
N LYS A 160 -12.94 5.50 -5.07
CA LYS A 160 -13.51 6.85 -5.21
C LYS A 160 -14.65 7.05 -4.23
N THR A 161 -14.60 8.15 -3.46
CA THR A 161 -15.69 8.60 -2.58
C THR A 161 -16.27 9.91 -3.08
N ALA A 162 -17.43 10.30 -2.53
CA ALA A 162 -17.93 11.66 -2.66
C ALA A 162 -17.07 12.64 -1.84
N PRO A 163 -16.98 13.92 -2.24
CA PRO A 163 -16.39 14.97 -1.43
C PRO A 163 -17.31 15.31 -0.25
N GLU A 164 -16.76 15.26 0.97
CA GLU A 164 -17.47 15.52 2.21
C GLU A 164 -16.66 16.43 3.14
N THR A 165 -17.37 17.14 4.02
CA THR A 165 -16.77 18.04 5.01
C THR A 165 -16.93 17.52 6.44
N SER A 166 -17.96 16.71 6.71
CA SER A 166 -18.18 16.07 7.99
C SER A 166 -17.32 14.83 8.13
N THR A 167 -16.61 14.70 9.24
CA THR A 167 -15.76 13.55 9.54
C THR A 167 -16.55 12.24 9.55
N ASP A 168 -17.74 12.24 10.15
CA ASP A 168 -18.56 11.03 10.25
C ASP A 168 -19.03 10.60 8.86
N LYS A 169 -19.49 11.53 8.00
CA LYS A 169 -19.85 11.23 6.61
C LYS A 169 -18.67 10.77 5.76
N ILE A 170 -17.47 11.30 5.98
CA ILE A 170 -16.25 10.82 5.30
C ILE A 170 -16.00 9.34 5.64
N ILE A 171 -16.16 8.97 6.90
CA ILE A 171 -15.98 7.60 7.37
C ILE A 171 -17.09 6.69 6.82
N GLU A 172 -18.35 7.11 6.94
CA GLU A 172 -19.52 6.38 6.44
C GLU A 172 -19.39 6.06 4.95
N HIS A 173 -19.15 7.07 4.12
CA HIS A 173 -18.95 6.88 2.67
C HIS A 173 -17.73 6.02 2.34
N ALA A 174 -16.64 6.11 3.13
CA ALA A 174 -15.47 5.27 2.91
C ALA A 174 -15.77 3.80 3.21
N LEU A 175 -16.55 3.50 4.24
CA LEU A 175 -17.01 2.15 4.55
C LEU A 175 -17.96 1.64 3.46
N GLU A 176 -18.98 2.43 3.10
CA GLU A 176 -19.96 2.10 2.06
C GLU A 176 -19.29 1.73 0.72
N VAL A 177 -18.36 2.55 0.22
CA VAL A 177 -17.69 2.23 -1.04
C VAL A 177 -16.76 1.02 -0.92
N THR A 178 -16.23 0.75 0.28
CA THR A 178 -15.37 -0.41 0.52
C THR A 178 -16.20 -1.69 0.53
N GLU A 179 -17.37 -1.65 1.15
CA GLU A 179 -18.35 -2.75 1.18
C GLU A 179 -18.93 -3.01 -0.22
N ASN A 180 -19.39 -1.97 -0.93
CA ASN A 180 -19.89 -2.08 -2.29
C ASN A 180 -18.85 -2.63 -3.29
N ALA A 181 -17.56 -2.41 -3.02
CA ALA A 181 -16.46 -3.00 -3.80
C ALA A 181 -16.12 -4.45 -3.42
N GLY A 182 -16.77 -5.00 -2.39
CA GLY A 182 -16.61 -6.39 -1.93
C GLY A 182 -15.34 -6.66 -1.12
N TYR A 183 -14.70 -5.62 -0.57
CA TYR A 183 -13.50 -5.79 0.27
C TYR A 183 -13.84 -6.09 1.73
N ILE A 184 -15.01 -5.69 2.20
CA ILE A 184 -15.52 -5.92 3.55
C ILE A 184 -17.00 -6.33 3.48
N THR A 185 -17.48 -7.04 4.49
CA THR A 185 -18.87 -7.51 4.62
C THR A 185 -19.33 -7.39 6.06
N GLU A 186 -20.64 -7.55 6.31
CA GLU A 186 -21.22 -7.60 7.65
C GLU A 186 -20.49 -8.62 8.54
N GLY A 187 -20.13 -8.23 9.75
CA GLY A 187 -19.37 -9.02 10.72
C GLY A 187 -17.85 -8.83 10.62
N ASP A 188 -17.32 -8.21 9.56
CA ASP A 188 -15.89 -7.94 9.45
C ASP A 188 -15.43 -6.83 10.42
N THR A 189 -14.27 -7.04 11.05
CA THR A 189 -13.59 -5.99 11.80
C THR A 189 -12.70 -5.15 10.87
N VAL A 190 -12.87 -3.84 10.92
CA VAL A 190 -12.19 -2.86 10.08
C VAL A 190 -11.55 -1.78 10.93
N ILE A 191 -10.34 -1.38 10.56
CA ILE A 191 -9.66 -0.25 11.20
C ILE A 191 -9.71 0.96 10.26
N ILE A 192 -10.19 2.10 10.76
CA ILE A 192 -10.20 3.35 10.01
C ILE A 192 -9.04 4.21 10.49
N SER A 193 -8.22 4.70 9.57
CA SER A 193 -7.11 5.61 9.86
C SER A 193 -7.25 6.88 9.03
N ALA A 194 -7.37 8.02 9.71
CA ALA A 194 -7.68 9.29 9.06
C ALA A 194 -6.97 10.49 9.70
N GLY A 195 -6.92 11.58 8.96
CA GLY A 195 -6.59 12.90 9.46
C GLY A 195 -7.85 13.71 9.71
N ILE A 196 -8.18 13.96 10.97
CA ILE A 196 -9.33 14.74 11.40
C ILE A 196 -8.85 16.11 11.85
N ALA A 197 -9.55 17.17 11.43
CA ALA A 197 -9.32 18.50 11.96
C ALA A 197 -9.80 18.57 13.43
N THR A 198 -8.86 18.68 14.38
CA THR A 198 -9.16 18.67 15.81
C THR A 198 -9.52 20.06 16.36
N THR A 199 -9.25 21.12 15.61
CA THR A 199 -9.57 22.50 16.00
C THR A 199 -9.87 23.34 14.75
N SER A 200 -10.75 24.34 14.92
CA SER A 200 -10.98 25.41 13.96
C SER A 200 -9.82 26.41 13.84
N ALA A 201 -8.70 26.15 14.50
CA ALA A 201 -7.55 27.04 14.46
C ALA A 201 -6.90 27.09 13.08
N PRO A 202 -6.62 28.29 12.53
CA PRO A 202 -5.98 28.47 11.21
C PRO A 202 -4.61 27.81 11.08
N THR A 203 -3.96 27.50 12.20
CA THR A 203 -2.64 26.85 12.31
C THR A 203 -2.69 25.32 12.31
N ALA A 204 -3.88 24.69 12.33
CA ALA A 204 -4.01 23.25 12.24
C ALA A 204 -3.50 22.78 10.89
N LYS A 205 -2.36 22.10 10.86
CA LYS A 205 -1.80 21.52 9.63
C LYS A 205 -2.79 20.50 9.06
N ARG A 206 -3.51 20.88 8.00
CA ARG A 206 -4.39 19.98 7.27
C ARG A 206 -3.58 18.81 6.71
N GLY A 207 -4.09 17.60 6.87
CA GLY A 207 -3.53 16.41 6.21
C GLY A 207 -2.60 15.55 7.06
N LEU A 208 -2.60 15.72 8.39
CA LEU A 208 -1.89 14.80 9.30
C LEU A 208 -2.84 13.66 9.71
N THR A 209 -2.38 12.42 9.56
CA THR A 209 -3.05 11.26 10.15
C THR A 209 -2.92 11.35 11.68
N ASN A 210 -4.03 11.46 12.39
CA ASN A 210 -4.06 11.68 13.84
C ASN A 210 -5.11 10.85 14.57
N THR A 211 -5.88 10.03 13.85
CA THR A 211 -6.99 9.28 14.42
C THR A 211 -7.00 7.86 13.88
N MET A 212 -7.33 6.94 14.76
CA MET A 212 -7.64 5.55 14.49
C MET A 212 -8.99 5.21 15.14
N ARG A 213 -9.85 4.48 14.41
CA ARG A 213 -11.13 3.97 14.90
C ARG A 213 -11.28 2.50 14.51
N VAL A 214 -11.73 1.67 15.42
CA VAL A 214 -12.08 0.27 15.17
C VAL A 214 -13.58 0.17 15.01
N VAL A 215 -14.04 -0.55 13.99
CA VAL A 215 -15.46 -0.78 13.69
C VAL A 215 -15.65 -2.25 13.34
N THR A 216 -16.74 -2.85 13.82
CA THR A 216 -17.29 -4.10 13.29
C THR A 216 -18.56 -3.75 12.53
N LEU A 217 -18.70 -4.20 11.31
CA LEU A 217 -19.83 -3.93 10.42
C LEU A 217 -21.04 -4.78 10.79
#